data_7e258bdfeac6e2be8047e1809541acfa
#
_entry.id   7e258bdfeac6e2be8047e1809541acfa
#
_cell.length_a   1.000
_cell.length_b   1.000
_cell.length_c   1.000
_cell.angle_alpha   90.00
_cell.angle_beta   90.00
_cell.angle_gamma   90.00
#
_symmetry.space_group_name_H-M   'P 1'
#
loop_
_entity.id
_entity.type
_entity.pdbx_description
1 polymer ?
#
loop_
_entity_poly.entity_id
_entity_poly.type
_entity_poly.pdbx_seq_one_letter_code
_entity_poly.pdbx_strand_id
1 'polypeptide(L)'
;MISNNRIFLVAIAVIGAVALSGLSVVAQQDDERPPMGVFITSVGVGNGANLGGLEGADAHCQRLASAAGAGDRTWRAYLSTQGPGAVNARDRIGDGPWANAVGLVMAANADSLHYDNSNFNWTYMRDENGNQFPSRIDGNPDFSEHDVLTGTQMDGAAFPAGDDRTCNNWTSDSGGSAMLGHADRYSFTTPGSSWNQAHPSRSCSQPDLVATGGAGRFYCFAID
;
A
#
# COMPACT_ATOMS: atom_id res chain seq x y z
N MET A 1 54.13 -31.35 85.43
CA MET A 1 53.91 -30.23 84.48
C MET A 1 53.07 -30.81 83.34
N ILE A 2 51.85 -30.40 83.29
CA ILE A 2 50.80 -31.01 82.40
C ILE A 2 50.63 -30.06 81.23
N SER A 3 50.91 -30.54 80.02
CA SER A 3 50.67 -29.78 78.78
C SER A 3 49.36 -30.28 78.14
N ASN A 4 48.40 -29.37 78.09
CA ASN A 4 47.09 -29.61 77.38
C ASN A 4 47.25 -29.21 75.94
N ASN A 5 47.20 -30.19 75.03
CA ASN A 5 47.04 -29.96 73.63
C ASN A 5 45.53 -29.99 73.27
N ARG A 6 44.99 -28.83 72.89
CA ARG A 6 43.67 -28.70 72.34
C ARG A 6 43.73 -28.79 70.79
N ILE A 7 43.14 -29.81 70.23
CA ILE A 7 42.95 -30.00 68.80
C ILE A 7 41.76 -29.13 68.36
N PHE A 8 41.99 -28.15 67.51
CA PHE A 8 40.91 -27.42 66.85
C PHE A 8 40.53 -28.15 65.56
N LEU A 9 39.29 -28.67 65.54
CA LEU A 9 38.69 -29.14 64.35
C LEU A 9 38.17 -27.94 63.54
N VAL A 10 38.72 -27.73 62.32
CA VAL A 10 38.25 -26.76 61.37
C VAL A 10 37.21 -27.46 60.50
N ALA A 11 35.99 -27.08 60.67
CA ALA A 11 34.92 -27.51 59.75
C ALA A 11 34.95 -26.65 58.48
N ILE A 12 35.27 -27.27 57.35
CA ILE A 12 35.18 -26.62 56.02
C ILE A 12 33.74 -26.73 55.56
N ALA A 13 33.00 -25.61 55.54
CA ALA A 13 31.71 -25.51 54.94
C ALA A 13 31.89 -25.30 53.41
N VAL A 14 31.51 -26.29 52.63
CA VAL A 14 31.46 -26.19 51.19
C VAL A 14 30.13 -25.50 50.82
N ILE A 15 30.21 -24.22 50.45
CA ILE A 15 29.06 -23.48 49.89
C ILE A 15 28.94 -23.85 48.42
N GLY A 16 27.99 -24.70 48.10
CA GLY A 16 27.63 -24.98 46.71
C GLY A 16 26.92 -23.79 46.09
N ALA A 17 27.57 -23.10 45.15
CA ALA A 17 26.94 -22.08 44.35
C ALA A 17 26.04 -22.76 43.29
N VAL A 18 24.73 -22.70 43.49
CA VAL A 18 23.75 -23.06 42.49
C VAL A 18 23.67 -21.90 41.47
N ALA A 19 24.28 -22.08 40.30
CA ALA A 19 24.13 -21.15 39.19
C ALA A 19 22.70 -21.34 38.62
N LEU A 20 21.78 -20.45 38.98
CA LEU A 20 20.52 -20.27 38.24
C LEU A 20 20.86 -19.65 36.89
N SER A 21 20.93 -20.49 35.83
CA SER A 21 20.91 -20.02 34.47
C SER A 21 19.50 -19.50 34.17
N GLY A 22 19.30 -18.20 34.33
CA GLY A 22 18.10 -17.50 33.92
C GLY A 22 18.01 -17.57 32.39
N LEU A 23 17.12 -18.40 31.87
CA LEU A 23 16.65 -18.30 30.48
C LEU A 23 15.91 -16.98 30.38
N SER A 24 16.59 -15.97 29.82
CA SER A 24 15.92 -14.75 29.37
C SER A 24 15.02 -15.13 28.21
N VAL A 25 13.73 -15.32 28.48
CA VAL A 25 12.70 -15.33 27.45
C VAL A 25 12.66 -13.87 26.93
N VAL A 26 13.32 -13.61 25.82
CA VAL A 26 13.07 -12.41 25.03
C VAL A 26 11.65 -12.59 24.51
N ALA A 27 10.67 -11.95 25.16
CA ALA A 27 9.35 -11.82 24.60
C ALA A 27 9.53 -11.09 23.26
N GLN A 28 9.30 -11.79 22.15
CA GLN A 28 9.06 -11.13 20.88
C GLN A 28 7.90 -10.18 21.14
N GLN A 29 8.17 -8.88 21.15
CA GLN A 29 7.10 -7.90 20.97
C GLN A 29 6.58 -8.16 19.57
N ASP A 30 5.44 -8.81 19.46
CA ASP A 30 4.68 -8.81 18.24
C ASP A 30 4.48 -7.34 17.87
N ASP A 31 4.93 -6.97 16.69
CA ASP A 31 4.81 -5.61 16.18
C ASP A 31 3.30 -5.33 16.05
N GLU A 32 2.74 -4.59 17.02
CA GLU A 32 1.30 -4.29 17.10
C GLU A 32 0.78 -3.44 15.93
N ARG A 33 1.62 -3.18 14.93
CA ARG A 33 1.21 -2.43 13.76
C ARG A 33 0.21 -3.23 12.94
N PRO A 34 -0.89 -2.60 12.48
CA PRO A 34 -1.83 -3.29 11.61
C PRO A 34 -1.12 -3.77 10.34
N PRO A 35 -1.49 -4.96 9.83
CA PRO A 35 -0.90 -5.49 8.61
C PRO A 35 -1.20 -4.58 7.42
N MET A 36 -0.31 -4.60 6.43
CA MET A 36 -0.52 -3.86 5.19
C MET A 36 -1.85 -4.25 4.55
N GLY A 37 -2.68 -3.26 4.28
CA GLY A 37 -4.00 -3.40 3.66
C GLY A 37 -4.15 -2.57 2.38
N VAL A 38 -3.22 -1.64 2.12
CA VAL A 38 -3.23 -0.81 0.91
C VAL A 38 -1.82 -0.34 0.56
N PHE A 39 -1.55 -0.26 -0.75
CA PHE A 39 -0.34 0.36 -1.29
C PHE A 39 -0.58 0.93 -2.69
N ILE A 40 0.28 1.85 -3.13
CA ILE A 40 0.45 2.21 -4.55
C ILE A 40 1.49 1.28 -5.15
N THR A 41 1.27 0.71 -6.33
CA THR A 41 2.25 -0.20 -6.94
C THR A 41 3.61 0.49 -7.12
N SER A 42 4.71 -0.17 -6.73
CA SER A 42 6.07 0.35 -6.93
C SER A 42 6.44 0.49 -8.41
N VAL A 43 5.75 -0.27 -9.26
CA VAL A 43 5.95 -0.30 -10.72
C VAL A 43 4.61 -0.60 -11.40
N GLY A 44 4.34 0.04 -12.54
CA GLY A 44 3.24 -0.33 -13.42
C GLY A 44 3.49 -1.66 -14.13
N VAL A 45 2.51 -2.14 -14.88
CA VAL A 45 2.64 -3.36 -15.69
C VAL A 45 3.67 -3.20 -16.82
N GLY A 46 3.97 -1.95 -17.22
CA GLY A 46 4.94 -1.64 -18.26
C GLY A 46 4.37 -1.64 -19.69
N ASN A 47 3.05 -1.76 -19.81
CA ASN A 47 2.34 -1.73 -21.09
C ASN A 47 1.21 -0.68 -21.10
N GLY A 48 1.54 0.55 -20.63
CA GLY A 48 0.57 1.63 -20.50
C GLY A 48 -0.57 1.23 -19.55
N ALA A 49 -1.79 1.52 -19.98
CA ALA A 49 -3.00 1.14 -19.25
C ALA A 49 -3.57 -0.22 -19.69
N ASN A 50 -2.88 -0.97 -20.56
CA ASN A 50 -3.21 -2.36 -20.83
C ASN A 50 -2.69 -3.25 -19.69
N LEU A 51 -3.54 -3.46 -18.72
CA LEU A 51 -3.25 -4.25 -17.51
C LEU A 51 -3.66 -5.72 -17.66
N GLY A 52 -4.28 -6.09 -18.80
CA GLY A 52 -4.94 -7.38 -18.97
C GLY A 52 -6.32 -7.45 -18.32
N GLY A 53 -7.02 -6.30 -18.30
CA GLY A 53 -8.31 -6.14 -17.61
C GLY A 53 -8.15 -6.09 -16.09
N LEU A 54 -9.26 -6.21 -15.37
CA LEU A 54 -9.25 -6.25 -13.89
C LEU A 54 -8.50 -7.47 -13.35
N GLU A 55 -8.61 -8.61 -14.01
CA GLU A 55 -7.93 -9.84 -13.62
C GLU A 55 -6.40 -9.69 -13.65
N GLY A 56 -5.88 -9.13 -14.74
CA GLY A 56 -4.45 -8.87 -14.88
C GLY A 56 -3.92 -7.84 -13.85
N ALA A 57 -4.72 -6.80 -13.57
CA ALA A 57 -4.41 -5.81 -12.54
C ALA A 57 -4.40 -6.43 -11.14
N ASP A 58 -5.38 -7.29 -10.80
CA ASP A 58 -5.43 -8.01 -9.53
C ASP A 58 -4.23 -8.95 -9.37
N ALA A 59 -3.87 -9.68 -10.43
CA ALA A 59 -2.70 -10.55 -10.44
C ALA A 59 -1.39 -9.75 -10.23
N HIS A 60 -1.30 -8.51 -10.76
CA HIS A 60 -0.17 -7.63 -10.51
C HIS A 60 -0.11 -7.20 -9.04
N CYS A 61 -1.24 -6.78 -8.44
CA CYS A 61 -1.34 -6.48 -7.01
C CYS A 61 -0.89 -7.66 -6.14
N GLN A 62 -1.43 -8.85 -6.42
CA GLN A 62 -1.10 -10.07 -5.68
C GLN A 62 0.40 -10.41 -5.78
N ARG A 63 0.99 -10.25 -6.96
CA ARG A 63 2.42 -10.52 -7.17
C ARG A 63 3.31 -9.56 -6.37
N LEU A 64 3.01 -8.25 -6.39
CA LEU A 64 3.77 -7.25 -5.66
C LEU A 64 3.64 -7.46 -4.14
N ALA A 65 2.41 -7.67 -3.65
CA ALA A 65 2.17 -7.96 -2.25
C ALA A 65 2.89 -9.23 -1.78
N SER A 66 2.88 -10.28 -2.60
CA SER A 66 3.60 -11.53 -2.29
C SER A 66 5.11 -11.32 -2.22
N ALA A 67 5.68 -10.53 -3.10
CA ALA A 67 7.11 -10.18 -3.07
C ALA A 67 7.48 -9.37 -1.82
N ALA A 68 6.56 -8.58 -1.29
CA ALA A 68 6.73 -7.79 -0.07
C ALA A 68 6.37 -8.55 1.23
N GLY A 69 6.04 -9.86 1.14
CA GLY A 69 5.73 -10.69 2.29
C GLY A 69 4.27 -10.63 2.78
N ALA A 70 3.37 -10.02 2.01
CA ALA A 70 1.93 -9.93 2.30
C ALA A 70 1.06 -10.75 1.32
N GLY A 71 1.62 -11.84 0.81
CA GLY A 71 0.97 -12.68 -0.20
C GLY A 71 -0.07 -13.65 0.35
N ASP A 72 -0.20 -13.77 1.65
CA ASP A 72 -1.22 -14.55 2.36
C ASP A 72 -2.62 -13.90 2.33
N ARG A 73 -2.68 -12.61 1.99
CA ARG A 73 -3.93 -11.87 1.77
C ARG A 73 -4.32 -11.86 0.30
N THR A 74 -5.62 -11.63 0.05
CA THR A 74 -6.18 -11.47 -1.31
C THR A 74 -6.14 -10.01 -1.70
N TRP A 75 -5.47 -9.70 -2.82
CA TRP A 75 -5.26 -8.32 -3.27
C TRP A 75 -6.02 -8.00 -4.54
N ARG A 76 -6.65 -6.83 -4.58
CA ARG A 76 -7.34 -6.30 -5.75
C ARG A 76 -6.92 -4.88 -6.08
N ALA A 77 -6.92 -4.59 -7.38
CA ALA A 77 -6.71 -3.24 -7.88
C ALA A 77 -7.95 -2.36 -7.66
N TYR A 78 -7.74 -1.12 -7.22
CA TYR A 78 -8.77 -0.09 -7.13
C TYR A 78 -9.00 0.52 -8.50
N LEU A 79 -9.80 -0.15 -9.32
CA LEU A 79 -10.08 0.22 -10.71
C LEU A 79 -11.56 0.01 -11.01
N SER A 80 -12.20 1.01 -11.66
CA SER A 80 -13.54 0.82 -12.24
C SER A 80 -13.45 0.35 -13.68
N THR A 81 -14.56 -0.21 -14.17
CA THR A 81 -14.79 -0.45 -15.62
C THR A 81 -15.95 0.40 -16.10
N GLN A 82 -16.20 0.43 -17.42
CA GLN A 82 -17.32 1.15 -18.02
C GLN A 82 -18.15 0.25 -18.92
N GLY A 83 -19.38 0.71 -19.27
CA GLY A 83 -20.27 0.02 -20.19
C GLY A 83 -21.16 -1.02 -19.52
N PRO A 84 -21.75 -1.94 -20.30
CA PRO A 84 -22.61 -2.98 -19.75
C PRO A 84 -21.87 -3.87 -18.76
N GLY A 85 -22.41 -4.01 -17.54
CA GLY A 85 -21.75 -4.76 -16.47
C GLY A 85 -20.59 -4.02 -15.79
N ALA A 86 -20.55 -2.68 -15.86
CA ALA A 86 -19.54 -1.85 -15.22
C ALA A 86 -19.37 -2.21 -13.73
N VAL A 87 -18.14 -2.22 -13.29
CA VAL A 87 -17.73 -2.52 -11.90
C VAL A 87 -17.25 -1.23 -11.26
N ASN A 88 -17.71 -0.93 -10.05
CA ASN A 88 -17.22 0.19 -9.28
C ASN A 88 -15.93 -0.18 -8.54
N ALA A 89 -14.94 0.70 -8.53
CA ALA A 89 -13.70 0.47 -7.80
C ALA A 89 -13.94 0.26 -6.29
N ARG A 90 -14.87 1.04 -5.70
CA ARG A 90 -15.22 0.96 -4.28
C ARG A 90 -15.81 -0.38 -3.85
N ASP A 91 -16.49 -1.09 -4.77
CA ASP A 91 -17.13 -2.38 -4.45
C ASP A 91 -16.13 -3.55 -4.53
N ARG A 92 -14.87 -3.27 -4.86
CA ARG A 92 -13.82 -4.28 -5.06
C ARG A 92 -12.86 -4.41 -3.88
N ILE A 93 -12.86 -3.46 -2.95
CA ILE A 93 -11.78 -3.29 -1.98
C ILE A 93 -12.11 -3.77 -0.56
N GLY A 94 -13.29 -4.34 -0.33
CA GLY A 94 -13.72 -4.77 1.02
C GLY A 94 -14.10 -3.60 1.92
N ASP A 95 -14.12 -3.84 3.22
CA ASP A 95 -14.70 -2.92 4.21
C ASP A 95 -13.65 -2.10 4.99
N GLY A 96 -12.37 -2.47 4.93
CA GLY A 96 -11.30 -1.87 5.74
C GLY A 96 -11.24 -2.39 7.19
N PRO A 97 -10.50 -1.78 8.12
CA PRO A 97 -9.57 -0.68 7.86
C PRO A 97 -8.36 -1.08 7.01
N TRP A 98 -7.80 -0.11 6.28
CA TRP A 98 -6.59 -0.36 5.50
C TRP A 98 -5.42 0.44 6.04
N ALA A 99 -4.32 -0.23 6.34
CA ALA A 99 -3.05 0.39 6.70
C ALA A 99 -2.06 0.30 5.52
N ASN A 100 -1.14 1.25 5.45
CA ASN A 100 -0.03 1.19 4.49
C ASN A 100 1.06 0.20 4.92
N ALA A 101 2.09 0.03 4.10
CA ALA A 101 3.18 -0.91 4.34
C ALA A 101 4.03 -0.61 5.60
N VAL A 102 3.89 0.57 6.20
CA VAL A 102 4.55 0.92 7.47
C VAL A 102 3.59 0.92 8.67
N GLY A 103 2.36 0.40 8.50
CA GLY A 103 1.40 0.21 9.58
C GLY A 103 0.57 1.45 9.94
N LEU A 104 0.58 2.50 9.11
CA LEU A 104 -0.28 3.66 9.33
C LEU A 104 -1.66 3.41 8.70
N VAL A 105 -2.74 3.58 9.48
CA VAL A 105 -4.11 3.49 8.95
C VAL A 105 -4.36 4.59 7.94
N MET A 106 -4.67 4.20 6.72
CA MET A 106 -4.91 5.08 5.58
C MET A 106 -6.38 5.50 5.48
N ALA A 107 -7.29 4.57 5.78
CA ALA A 107 -8.72 4.80 5.89
C ALA A 107 -9.35 3.74 6.78
N ALA A 108 -10.36 4.12 7.57
CA ALA A 108 -11.04 3.20 8.48
C ALA A 108 -12.08 2.31 7.77
N ASN A 109 -12.68 2.83 6.71
CA ASN A 109 -13.71 2.17 5.91
C ASN A 109 -13.88 2.89 4.56
N ALA A 110 -14.77 2.40 3.71
CA ALA A 110 -15.02 2.97 2.38
C ALA A 110 -15.53 4.43 2.43
N ASP A 111 -16.33 4.80 3.43
CA ASP A 111 -16.82 6.17 3.58
C ASP A 111 -15.68 7.12 3.95
N SER A 112 -14.86 6.78 4.93
CA SER A 112 -13.69 7.59 5.28
C SER A 112 -12.67 7.67 4.13
N LEU A 113 -12.56 6.62 3.32
CA LEU A 113 -11.72 6.62 2.13
C LEU A 113 -12.17 7.67 1.10
N HIS A 114 -13.48 7.76 0.83
CA HIS A 114 -14.01 8.56 -0.28
C HIS A 114 -14.51 9.94 0.16
N TYR A 115 -15.04 10.09 1.37
CA TYR A 115 -15.75 11.32 1.80
C TYR A 115 -15.05 12.08 2.92
N ASP A 116 -14.33 11.41 3.81
CA ASP A 116 -13.76 11.97 5.04
C ASP A 116 -12.27 12.33 4.95
N ASN A 117 -11.70 12.35 3.76
CA ASN A 117 -10.29 12.62 3.57
C ASN A 117 -9.36 11.66 4.30
N SER A 118 -9.34 10.50 3.81
CA SER A 118 -8.32 9.51 4.12
C SER A 118 -6.89 10.07 4.05
N ASN A 119 -5.95 9.36 4.61
CA ASN A 119 -4.52 9.65 4.53
C ASN A 119 -3.92 9.34 3.13
N PHE A 120 -4.75 9.35 2.08
CA PHE A 120 -4.30 9.17 0.70
C PHE A 120 -3.67 10.46 0.17
N ASN A 121 -2.41 10.67 0.50
CA ASN A 121 -1.59 11.81 0.08
C ASN A 121 -0.10 11.42 0.11
N TRP A 122 0.78 12.27 -0.43
CA TRP A 122 2.21 12.00 -0.53
C TRP A 122 2.88 11.66 0.80
N THR A 123 2.50 12.32 1.89
CA THR A 123 3.11 12.11 3.21
C THR A 123 2.97 10.67 3.70
N TYR A 124 1.82 10.06 3.43
CA TYR A 124 1.45 8.76 4.03
C TYR A 124 1.37 7.61 3.02
N MET A 125 1.15 7.90 1.72
CA MET A 125 1.10 6.85 0.71
C MET A 125 2.46 6.17 0.56
N ARG A 126 2.45 4.84 0.50
CA ARG A 126 3.63 3.98 0.35
C ARG A 126 3.39 2.94 -0.73
N ASP A 127 4.47 2.53 -1.38
CA ASP A 127 4.47 1.31 -2.17
C ASP A 127 4.44 0.05 -1.27
N GLU A 128 4.36 -1.12 -1.85
CA GLU A 128 4.34 -2.40 -1.12
C GLU A 128 5.62 -2.65 -0.29
N ASN A 129 6.72 -1.98 -0.61
CA ASN A 129 8.00 -2.08 0.11
C ASN A 129 8.16 -1.01 1.21
N GLY A 130 7.16 -0.13 1.39
CA GLY A 130 7.19 0.95 2.36
C GLY A 130 7.90 2.22 1.88
N ASN A 131 8.28 2.32 0.61
CA ASN A 131 8.90 3.50 0.04
C ASN A 131 7.85 4.53 -0.40
N GLN A 132 8.25 5.80 -0.44
CA GLN A 132 7.49 6.83 -1.14
C GLN A 132 7.70 6.69 -2.66
N PHE A 133 6.67 7.04 -3.41
CA PHE A 133 6.75 7.14 -4.87
C PHE A 133 7.33 8.51 -5.28
N PRO A 134 7.96 8.63 -6.47
CA PRO A 134 8.47 9.89 -6.97
C PRO A 134 7.34 10.91 -7.19
N SER A 135 7.53 12.11 -6.66
CA SER A 135 6.57 13.21 -6.77
C SER A 135 7.32 14.55 -6.92
N ARG A 136 6.65 15.56 -7.47
CA ARG A 136 7.20 16.94 -7.48
C ARG A 136 7.39 17.52 -6.08
N ILE A 137 6.75 16.94 -5.07
CA ILE A 137 6.85 17.37 -3.67
C ILE A 137 8.22 17.00 -3.08
N ASP A 138 8.89 15.96 -3.58
CA ASP A 138 10.21 15.53 -3.14
C ASP A 138 11.36 16.43 -3.60
N GLY A 139 11.05 17.47 -4.36
CA GLY A 139 12.02 18.46 -4.85
C GLY A 139 12.60 18.14 -6.22
N ASN A 140 12.15 17.08 -6.89
CA ASN A 140 12.52 16.81 -8.27
C ASN A 140 11.40 17.25 -9.25
N PRO A 141 11.48 18.45 -9.85
CA PRO A 141 10.42 18.96 -10.72
C PRO A 141 10.31 18.20 -12.05
N ASP A 142 11.38 17.50 -12.45
CA ASP A 142 11.49 16.86 -13.76
C ASP A 142 11.01 15.40 -13.75
N PHE A 143 10.79 14.83 -12.57
CA PHE A 143 10.39 13.44 -12.42
C PHE A 143 9.24 13.29 -11.42
N SER A 144 8.09 12.88 -11.92
CA SER A 144 6.91 12.63 -11.10
C SER A 144 6.18 11.40 -11.61
N GLU A 145 5.71 10.57 -10.68
CA GLU A 145 4.89 9.39 -10.96
C GLU A 145 3.60 9.43 -10.13
N HIS A 146 3.05 10.64 -9.92
CA HIS A 146 1.91 10.90 -9.05
C HIS A 146 0.56 10.55 -9.67
N ASP A 147 0.50 10.50 -11.01
CA ASP A 147 -0.70 10.12 -11.75
C ASP A 147 -0.93 8.62 -11.65
N VAL A 148 -2.06 8.23 -11.05
CA VAL A 148 -2.42 6.85 -10.74
C VAL A 148 -3.67 6.46 -11.51
N LEU A 149 -3.64 5.32 -12.19
CA LEU A 149 -4.79 4.78 -12.90
C LEU A 149 -5.89 4.41 -11.90
N THR A 150 -7.13 4.87 -12.15
CA THR A 150 -8.29 4.58 -11.30
C THR A 150 -9.56 4.30 -12.10
N GLY A 151 -9.81 5.05 -13.17
CA GLY A 151 -11.02 4.92 -14.01
C GLY A 151 -12.32 5.18 -13.26
N THR A 152 -12.28 5.90 -12.13
CA THR A 152 -13.42 6.03 -11.22
C THR A 152 -13.78 7.49 -10.94
N GLN A 153 -15.02 7.72 -10.48
CA GLN A 153 -15.49 8.98 -9.93
C GLN A 153 -14.96 9.16 -8.48
N MET A 154 -15.11 10.36 -7.91
CA MET A 154 -14.61 10.67 -6.57
C MET A 154 -15.16 9.75 -5.48
N ASP A 155 -16.40 9.29 -5.64
CA ASP A 155 -17.06 8.37 -4.71
C ASP A 155 -16.69 6.89 -4.94
N GLY A 156 -15.78 6.62 -5.86
CA GLY A 156 -15.37 5.26 -6.24
C GLY A 156 -16.32 4.53 -7.18
N ALA A 157 -17.37 5.19 -7.67
CA ALA A 157 -18.29 4.61 -8.65
C ALA A 157 -17.71 4.66 -10.08
N ALA A 158 -18.14 3.73 -10.92
CA ALA A 158 -17.86 3.73 -12.34
C ALA A 158 -18.42 4.97 -13.03
N PHE A 159 -17.73 5.45 -14.06
CA PHE A 159 -18.32 6.47 -14.93
C PHE A 159 -19.49 5.88 -15.73
N PRO A 160 -20.53 6.68 -16.01
CA PRO A 160 -21.59 6.26 -16.94
C PRO A 160 -21.02 5.95 -18.34
N ALA A 161 -21.79 5.27 -19.15
CA ALA A 161 -21.44 5.04 -20.55
C ALA A 161 -21.23 6.39 -21.28
N GLY A 162 -20.18 6.48 -22.08
CA GLY A 162 -19.79 7.71 -22.78
C GLY A 162 -18.32 7.68 -23.16
N ASP A 163 -17.64 8.82 -23.00
CA ASP A 163 -16.20 8.89 -23.23
C ASP A 163 -15.44 7.86 -22.40
N ASP A 164 -14.50 7.17 -23.03
CA ASP A 164 -13.67 6.18 -22.35
C ASP A 164 -12.84 6.81 -21.22
N ARG A 165 -12.97 6.26 -20.03
CA ARG A 165 -12.24 6.64 -18.82
C ARG A 165 -11.45 5.49 -18.20
N THR A 166 -11.33 4.39 -18.93
CA THR A 166 -10.80 3.11 -18.42
C THR A 166 -9.82 2.45 -19.39
N CYS A 167 -9.41 3.14 -20.45
CA CYS A 167 -8.58 2.54 -21.50
C CYS A 167 -9.15 1.20 -21.99
N ASN A 168 -10.40 1.23 -22.44
CA ASN A 168 -11.13 0.05 -22.87
C ASN A 168 -11.16 -1.05 -21.80
N ASN A 169 -11.55 -0.67 -20.58
CA ASN A 169 -11.56 -1.57 -19.42
C ASN A 169 -10.20 -2.24 -19.16
N TRP A 170 -9.13 -1.44 -19.24
CA TRP A 170 -7.75 -1.83 -18.93
C TRP A 170 -7.15 -2.84 -19.93
N THR A 171 -7.56 -2.74 -21.18
CA THR A 171 -7.05 -3.60 -22.26
C THR A 171 -6.41 -2.82 -23.43
N SER A 172 -6.31 -1.48 -23.32
CA SER A 172 -5.69 -0.63 -24.34
C SER A 172 -4.36 -0.04 -23.85
N ASP A 173 -3.36 -0.07 -24.72
CA ASP A 173 -2.03 0.54 -24.55
C ASP A 173 -1.75 1.67 -25.55
N SER A 174 -2.78 2.20 -26.20
CA SER A 174 -2.62 3.19 -27.27
C SER A 174 -3.68 4.28 -27.20
N GLY A 175 -4.77 4.17 -27.99
CA GLY A 175 -5.86 5.12 -28.01
C GLY A 175 -6.77 5.03 -26.78
N GLY A 176 -7.64 6.03 -26.60
CA GLY A 176 -8.52 6.13 -25.45
C GLY A 176 -7.94 6.97 -24.33
N SER A 177 -8.53 6.87 -23.15
CA SER A 177 -8.14 7.63 -21.97
C SER A 177 -8.52 6.87 -20.71
N ALA A 178 -7.77 7.06 -19.64
CA ALA A 178 -8.13 6.62 -18.28
C ALA A 178 -8.36 7.83 -17.38
N MET A 179 -9.30 7.75 -16.44
CA MET A 179 -9.31 8.69 -15.33
C MET A 179 -8.15 8.39 -14.40
N LEU A 180 -7.43 9.44 -14.00
CA LEU A 180 -6.29 9.40 -13.10
C LEU A 180 -6.64 10.04 -11.77
N GLY A 181 -6.00 9.58 -10.70
CA GLY A 181 -5.92 10.25 -9.41
C GLY A 181 -4.52 10.75 -9.15
N HIS A 182 -4.38 11.75 -8.24
CA HIS A 182 -3.09 12.25 -7.79
C HIS A 182 -2.73 11.64 -6.43
N ALA A 183 -1.79 10.72 -6.42
CA ALA A 183 -1.34 10.07 -5.19
C ALA A 183 -0.63 11.02 -4.23
N ASP A 184 -0.11 12.14 -4.73
CA ASP A 184 0.58 13.18 -3.98
C ASP A 184 -0.32 14.37 -3.62
N ARG A 185 -1.64 14.22 -3.65
CA ARG A 185 -2.53 15.33 -3.34
C ARG A 185 -2.09 16.05 -2.04
N TYR A 186 -2.14 17.35 -2.06
CA TYR A 186 -1.75 18.22 -0.94
C TYR A 186 -2.88 19.15 -0.49
N SER A 187 -4.01 19.14 -1.20
CA SER A 187 -5.17 19.99 -0.93
C SER A 187 -6.46 19.22 -1.18
N PHE A 188 -7.46 19.50 -0.35
CA PHE A 188 -8.81 18.96 -0.48
C PHE A 188 -9.76 19.89 -1.22
N THR A 189 -9.34 21.14 -1.44
CA THR A 189 -10.18 22.21 -2.00
C THR A 189 -9.78 22.60 -3.41
N THR A 190 -8.62 22.16 -3.89
CA THR A 190 -8.13 22.48 -5.23
C THR A 190 -8.68 21.49 -6.24
N PRO A 191 -9.42 21.93 -7.26
CA PRO A 191 -9.82 21.07 -8.38
C PRO A 191 -8.62 20.33 -8.98
N GLY A 192 -8.76 19.05 -9.28
CA GLY A 192 -7.68 18.23 -9.82
C GLY A 192 -6.70 17.68 -8.79
N SER A 193 -6.95 17.84 -7.48
CA SER A 193 -6.11 17.26 -6.42
C SER A 193 -6.68 16.00 -5.78
N SER A 194 -7.71 15.39 -6.37
CA SER A 194 -8.31 14.15 -5.85
C SER A 194 -7.36 12.97 -6.00
N TRP A 195 -7.29 12.13 -4.97
CA TRP A 195 -6.48 10.93 -5.01
C TRP A 195 -6.96 9.90 -6.05
N ASN A 196 -8.24 9.94 -6.44
CA ASN A 196 -8.84 8.95 -7.34
C ASN A 196 -9.54 9.55 -8.58
N GLN A 197 -9.81 10.86 -8.62
CA GLN A 197 -10.41 11.54 -9.76
C GLN A 197 -9.83 12.94 -9.94
N ALA A 198 -8.68 13.03 -10.61
CA ALA A 198 -8.02 14.31 -10.89
C ALA A 198 -8.28 14.80 -12.32
N HIS A 199 -7.85 14.07 -13.32
CA HIS A 199 -8.02 14.36 -14.73
C HIS A 199 -7.90 13.11 -15.60
N PRO A 200 -8.38 13.15 -16.87
CA PRO A 200 -8.12 12.07 -17.83
C PRO A 200 -6.64 12.03 -18.24
N SER A 201 -6.13 10.85 -18.57
CA SER A 201 -4.83 10.68 -19.23
C SER A 201 -4.86 11.23 -20.65
N ARG A 202 -3.68 11.55 -21.20
CA ARG A 202 -3.54 11.98 -22.60
C ARG A 202 -3.89 10.84 -23.56
N SER A 203 -3.41 9.66 -23.29
CA SER A 203 -3.77 8.41 -23.96
C SER A 203 -3.59 7.24 -23.01
N CYS A 204 -3.71 6.01 -23.52
CA CYS A 204 -3.47 4.78 -22.75
C CYS A 204 -2.04 4.26 -22.90
N SER A 205 -1.20 4.91 -23.73
CA SER A 205 0.15 4.46 -24.00
C SER A 205 1.12 4.74 -22.82
N GLN A 206 2.09 3.85 -22.61
CA GLN A 206 3.10 4.07 -21.58
C GLN A 206 3.87 5.38 -21.78
N PRO A 207 4.31 5.78 -22.98
CA PRO A 207 4.99 7.07 -23.17
C PRO A 207 4.12 8.27 -22.79
N ASP A 208 2.83 8.26 -23.10
CA ASP A 208 1.93 9.37 -22.76
C ASP A 208 1.62 9.43 -21.28
N LEU A 209 1.49 8.29 -20.59
CA LEU A 209 1.36 8.26 -19.13
C LEU A 209 2.61 8.86 -18.46
N VAL A 210 3.79 8.47 -18.91
CA VAL A 210 5.07 9.04 -18.38
C VAL A 210 5.18 10.52 -18.67
N ALA A 211 4.83 10.97 -19.88
CA ALA A 211 4.95 12.37 -20.28
C ALA A 211 4.04 13.33 -19.49
N THR A 212 3.00 12.81 -18.83
CA THR A 212 2.06 13.61 -18.03
C THR A 212 2.24 13.46 -16.52
N GLY A 213 3.21 12.68 -16.06
CA GLY A 213 3.51 12.54 -14.62
C GLY A 213 3.02 11.25 -14.00
N GLY A 214 2.80 10.23 -14.81
CA GLY A 214 2.46 8.87 -14.37
C GLY A 214 3.51 7.85 -14.76
N ALA A 215 3.29 6.60 -14.35
CA ALA A 215 4.10 5.44 -14.74
C ALA A 215 3.24 4.18 -14.97
N GLY A 216 1.92 4.36 -15.09
CA GLY A 216 0.98 3.23 -15.13
C GLY A 216 0.78 2.56 -13.77
N ARG A 217 1.05 3.28 -12.67
CA ARG A 217 0.79 2.82 -11.29
C ARG A 217 -0.71 2.81 -10.98
N PHE A 218 -1.11 2.00 -10.03
CA PHE A 218 -2.47 1.96 -9.47
C PHE A 218 -2.45 1.51 -8.01
N TYR A 219 -3.57 1.70 -7.31
CA TYR A 219 -3.70 1.29 -5.91
C TYR A 219 -4.12 -0.17 -5.81
N CYS A 220 -3.58 -0.87 -4.82
CA CYS A 220 -3.91 -2.24 -4.46
C CYS A 220 -4.46 -2.30 -3.04
N PHE A 221 -5.56 -3.02 -2.85
CA PHE A 221 -6.21 -3.19 -1.55
C PHE A 221 -6.32 -4.67 -1.20
N ALA A 222 -6.06 -5.00 0.05
CA ALA A 222 -6.42 -6.29 0.61
C ALA A 222 -7.92 -6.32 0.93
N ILE A 223 -8.58 -7.44 0.61
CA ILE A 223 -10.05 -7.56 0.71
C ILE A 223 -10.52 -8.51 1.81
N ASP A 224 -9.59 -9.10 2.58
CA ASP A 224 -9.79 -10.07 3.67
C ASP A 224 -9.13 -9.63 4.97
#